data_8abfa4cfe5bfa97aa49b3fdf883d4cb8
#
_entry.id   8abfa4cfe5bfa97aa49b3fdf883d4cb8
#
_cell.length_a   1.000
_cell.length_b   1.000
_cell.length_c   1.000
_cell.angle_alpha   90.00
_cell.angle_beta   90.00
_cell.angle_gamma   90.00
#
_symmetry.space_group_name_H-M   'P 1'
#
loop_
_entity.id
_entity.type
_entity.pdbx_description
1 polymer ?
#
loop_
_entity_poly.entity_id
_entity_poly.type
_entity_poly.pdbx_seq_one_letter_code
_entity_poly.pdbx_strand_id
1 'polypeptide(L)'
;MCTLTWTRGGPGQLEVWFNRDENKARPIADPPSLCELDGVKFLSPRDPQGGGTWMIANEFGLVVCLLNKWELGVHTTLGRRKSRGQLVWNMATARGVDELESFLNELDHYPAFTLAGISGENERFWEWNGEELR
;
A
#
# COMPACT_ATOMS: atom_id res chain seq x y z
N MET A 1 -11.28 -7.60 7.44
CA MET A 1 -10.83 -7.64 6.00
C MET A 1 -10.90 -6.23 5.45
N CYS A 2 -9.81 -5.70 4.90
CA CYS A 2 -9.81 -4.37 4.31
C CYS A 2 -10.60 -4.35 3.00
N THR A 3 -11.20 -3.20 2.68
CA THR A 3 -11.95 -2.99 1.44
C THR A 3 -11.43 -1.75 0.74
N LEU A 4 -11.21 -1.85 -0.56
CA LEU A 4 -10.80 -0.76 -1.44
C LEU A 4 -11.85 -0.56 -2.52
N THR A 5 -12.25 0.68 -2.73
CA THR A 5 -13.17 1.09 -3.80
C THR A 5 -12.66 2.39 -4.41
N TRP A 6 -12.80 2.52 -5.71
CA TRP A 6 -12.42 3.76 -6.41
C TRP A 6 -13.38 4.05 -7.55
N THR A 7 -13.45 5.31 -7.94
CA THR A 7 -14.18 5.76 -9.12
C THR A 7 -13.46 6.92 -9.79
N ARG A 8 -13.63 7.02 -11.10
CA ARG A 8 -13.20 8.15 -11.90
C ARG A 8 -14.42 8.93 -12.34
N GLY A 9 -14.44 10.22 -12.01
CA GLY A 9 -15.45 11.15 -12.48
C GLY A 9 -15.07 11.75 -13.85
N GLY A 10 -15.10 13.08 -13.95
CA GLY A 10 -14.57 13.80 -15.12
C GLY A 10 -13.04 13.77 -15.17
N PRO A 11 -12.42 14.44 -16.17
CA PRO A 11 -10.97 14.52 -16.31
C PRO A 11 -10.28 15.00 -15.03
N GLY A 12 -9.29 14.23 -14.56
CA GLY A 12 -8.54 14.52 -13.35
C GLY A 12 -9.27 14.24 -12.01
N GLN A 13 -10.46 13.67 -12.05
CA GLN A 13 -11.21 13.29 -10.84
C GLN A 13 -11.02 11.81 -10.55
N LEU A 14 -10.28 11.53 -9.48
CA LEU A 14 -10.12 10.21 -8.90
C LEU A 14 -10.56 10.27 -7.45
N GLU A 15 -11.47 9.39 -7.08
CA GLU A 15 -11.89 9.20 -5.69
C GLU A 15 -11.53 7.76 -5.27
N VAL A 16 -10.88 7.63 -4.12
CA VAL A 16 -10.47 6.34 -3.58
C VAL A 16 -10.93 6.25 -2.13
N TRP A 17 -11.66 5.20 -1.81
CA TRP A 17 -12.09 4.90 -0.44
C TRP A 17 -11.44 3.62 0.03
N PHE A 18 -10.84 3.69 1.21
CA PHE A 18 -10.21 2.56 1.86
C PHE A 18 -10.80 2.36 3.26
N ASN A 19 -11.42 1.20 3.48
CA ASN A 19 -11.85 0.80 4.81
C ASN A 19 -10.83 -0.18 5.40
N ARG A 20 -10.15 0.25 6.47
CA ARG A 20 -9.20 -0.57 7.19
C ARG A 20 -9.93 -1.35 8.27
N ASP A 21 -9.92 -2.67 8.15
CA ASP A 21 -10.40 -3.58 9.17
C ASP A 21 -9.21 -4.18 9.93
N GLU A 22 -9.02 -3.76 11.16
CA GLU A 22 -7.85 -4.10 11.97
C GLU A 22 -8.28 -4.62 13.35
N ASN A 23 -7.40 -5.37 14.00
CA ASN A 23 -7.62 -5.85 15.35
C ASN A 23 -7.87 -4.68 16.33
N LYS A 24 -8.94 -4.78 17.14
CA LYS A 24 -9.33 -3.74 18.11
C LYS A 24 -8.26 -3.46 19.17
N ALA A 25 -7.36 -4.41 19.43
CA ALA A 25 -6.24 -4.24 20.34
C ALA A 25 -5.09 -3.42 19.76
N ARG A 26 -5.10 -3.14 18.42
CA ARG A 26 -4.08 -2.33 17.77
C ARG A 26 -4.33 -0.85 18.06
N PRO A 27 -3.29 -0.04 18.32
CA PRO A 27 -3.44 1.40 18.49
C PRO A 27 -4.18 2.05 17.31
N ILE A 28 -4.95 3.08 17.62
CA ILE A 28 -5.62 3.89 16.59
C ILE A 28 -4.54 4.50 15.69
N ALA A 29 -4.76 4.44 14.40
CA ALA A 29 -3.85 5.01 13.41
C ALA A 29 -3.85 6.54 13.48
N ASP A 30 -2.69 7.14 13.20
CA ASP A 30 -2.62 8.59 13.02
C ASP A 30 -3.38 8.99 11.75
N PRO A 31 -4.12 10.11 11.78
CA PRO A 31 -4.84 10.59 10.61
C PRO A 31 -3.90 10.94 9.46
N PRO A 32 -4.39 11.00 8.20
CA PRO A 32 -3.59 11.41 7.07
C PRO A 32 -2.93 12.76 7.30
N SER A 33 -1.63 12.83 7.06
CA SER A 33 -0.83 14.04 7.15
C SER A 33 0.06 14.19 5.92
N LEU A 34 0.51 15.42 5.66
CA LEU A 34 1.47 15.69 4.59
C LEU A 34 2.85 15.18 5.01
N CYS A 35 3.40 14.33 4.16
CA CYS A 35 4.72 13.73 4.31
C CYS A 35 5.61 14.07 3.11
N GLU A 36 6.92 13.85 3.24
CA GLU A 36 7.88 14.00 2.16
C GLU A 36 8.91 12.86 2.23
N LEU A 37 9.24 12.29 1.07
CA LEU A 37 10.28 11.30 0.90
C LEU A 37 11.04 11.58 -0.40
N ASP A 38 12.35 11.76 -0.33
CA ASP A 38 13.23 12.04 -1.47
C ASP A 38 12.72 13.21 -2.36
N GLY A 39 12.19 14.27 -1.72
CA GLY A 39 11.66 15.45 -2.38
C GLY A 39 10.24 15.29 -2.95
N VAL A 40 9.61 14.13 -2.82
CA VAL A 40 8.22 13.88 -3.23
C VAL A 40 7.27 14.04 -2.06
N LYS A 41 6.25 14.87 -2.25
CA LYS A 41 5.20 15.10 -1.25
C LYS A 41 4.04 14.14 -1.44
N PHE A 42 3.51 13.65 -0.32
CA PHE A 42 2.36 12.75 -0.33
C PHE A 42 1.55 12.85 0.97
N LEU A 43 0.30 12.48 0.89
CA LEU A 43 -0.60 12.31 2.03
C LEU A 43 -0.60 10.84 2.46
N SER A 44 -0.52 10.60 3.75
CA SER A 44 -0.52 9.24 4.30
C SER A 44 -1.05 9.21 5.74
N PRO A 45 -1.95 8.29 6.08
CA PRO A 45 -2.17 7.90 7.46
C PRO A 45 -0.96 7.11 7.96
N ARG A 46 -0.75 7.00 9.25
CA ARG A 46 0.36 6.26 9.83
C ARG A 46 -0.11 5.21 10.84
N ASP A 47 0.51 4.05 10.76
CA ASP A 47 0.37 3.03 11.78
C ASP A 47 1.44 3.25 12.86
N PRO A 48 1.08 3.71 14.08
CA PRO A 48 2.07 4.00 15.12
C PRO A 48 2.81 2.78 15.62
N GLN A 49 2.22 1.58 15.51
CA GLN A 49 2.85 0.35 15.91
C GLN A 49 3.83 -0.19 14.86
N GLY A 50 3.43 -0.17 13.59
CA GLY A 50 4.22 -0.70 12.47
C GLY A 50 5.17 0.32 11.83
N GLY A 51 5.00 1.60 12.13
CA GLY A 51 5.80 2.71 11.58
C GLY A 51 5.59 2.99 10.09
N GLY A 52 4.72 2.23 9.43
CA GLY A 52 4.40 2.35 8.01
C GLY A 52 2.98 2.82 7.76
N THR A 53 2.50 2.58 6.55
CA THR A 53 1.16 2.95 6.11
C THR A 53 0.54 1.85 5.24
N TRP A 54 -0.76 1.95 5.00
CA TRP A 54 -1.49 1.06 4.07
C TRP A 54 -2.01 1.81 2.85
N MET A 55 -1.85 3.14 2.84
CA MET A 55 -2.32 3.99 1.75
C MET A 55 -1.49 5.27 1.67
N ILE A 56 -1.13 5.65 0.45
CA ILE A 56 -0.53 6.96 0.15
C ILE A 56 -1.25 7.59 -1.04
N ALA A 57 -1.23 8.91 -1.12
CA ALA A 57 -1.58 9.68 -2.32
C ALA A 57 -0.51 10.73 -2.55
N ASN A 58 0.25 10.62 -3.63
CA ASN A 58 1.37 11.52 -3.89
C ASN A 58 1.03 12.67 -4.85
N GLU A 59 1.93 13.63 -4.95
CA GLU A 59 1.77 14.83 -5.78
C GLU A 59 1.69 14.56 -7.29
N PHE A 60 2.04 13.36 -7.74
CA PHE A 60 1.89 12.94 -9.14
C PHE A 60 0.49 12.36 -9.45
N GLY A 61 -0.43 12.37 -8.47
CA GLY A 61 -1.78 11.81 -8.63
C GLY A 61 -1.83 10.28 -8.54
N LEU A 62 -0.78 9.65 -8.03
CA LEU A 62 -0.74 8.22 -7.77
C LEU A 62 -1.26 7.92 -6.36
N VAL A 63 -2.20 7.00 -6.27
CA VAL A 63 -2.67 6.39 -5.02
C VAL A 63 -2.19 4.96 -4.95
N VAL A 64 -1.53 4.59 -3.86
CA VAL A 64 -1.11 3.21 -3.60
C VAL A 64 -1.82 2.72 -2.34
N CYS A 65 -2.43 1.55 -2.45
CA CYS A 65 -3.15 0.90 -1.35
C CYS A 65 -2.69 -0.54 -1.18
N LEU A 66 -2.53 -0.98 0.07
CA LEU A 66 -2.17 -2.35 0.40
C LEU A 66 -3.23 -2.98 1.30
N LEU A 67 -3.73 -4.14 0.87
CA LEU A 67 -4.67 -4.95 1.61
C LEU A 67 -3.95 -6.20 2.12
N ASN A 68 -4.10 -6.48 3.40
CA ASN A 68 -3.58 -7.71 4.00
C ASN A 68 -4.31 -8.92 3.46
N LYS A 69 -3.56 -9.90 3.01
CA LYS A 69 -4.10 -11.20 2.63
C LYS A 69 -3.80 -12.21 3.73
N TRP A 70 -4.81 -12.98 4.12
CA TRP A 70 -4.68 -14.09 5.04
C TRP A 70 -4.66 -15.38 4.23
N GLU A 71 -3.52 -16.06 4.23
CA GLU A 71 -3.42 -17.40 3.67
C GLU A 71 -3.26 -18.42 4.79
N LEU A 72 -4.14 -19.43 4.78
CA LEU A 72 -4.04 -20.56 5.67
C LEU A 72 -2.85 -21.42 5.25
N GLY A 73 -1.82 -21.50 6.09
CA GLY A 73 -0.72 -22.45 5.92
C GLY A 73 0.58 -21.92 5.33
N VAL A 74 0.65 -20.70 4.84
CA VAL A 74 1.94 -20.11 4.43
C VAL A 74 2.64 -19.53 5.66
N HIS A 75 3.42 -20.35 6.32
CA HIS A 75 4.38 -19.90 7.31
C HIS A 75 5.63 -19.45 6.56
N THR A 76 5.83 -18.15 6.41
CA THR A 76 7.13 -17.62 6.01
C THR A 76 8.15 -17.99 7.09
N THR A 77 8.93 -19.03 6.83
CA THR A 77 9.86 -19.64 7.76
C THR A 77 11.20 -18.93 7.86
N LEU A 78 11.40 -17.87 7.11
CA LEU A 78 12.70 -17.20 6.97
C LEU A 78 12.70 -15.83 7.64
N GLY A 79 13.32 -15.76 8.82
CA GLY A 79 13.85 -14.53 9.38
C GLY A 79 12.84 -13.48 9.88
N ARG A 80 13.34 -12.30 10.13
CA ARG A 80 12.57 -11.14 10.61
C ARG A 80 11.63 -10.62 9.52
N ARG A 81 10.32 -10.70 9.72
CA ARG A 81 9.33 -10.19 8.77
C ARG A 81 9.45 -8.68 8.58
N LYS A 82 9.53 -8.24 7.33
CA LYS A 82 9.44 -6.82 6.98
C LYS A 82 8.00 -6.32 7.11
N SER A 83 7.83 -5.06 7.50
CA SER A 83 6.52 -4.43 7.54
C SER A 83 6.03 -4.11 6.13
N ARG A 84 4.86 -4.64 5.75
CA ARG A 84 4.19 -4.30 4.48
C ARG A 84 3.92 -2.80 4.36
N GLY A 85 3.66 -2.13 5.49
CA GLY A 85 3.45 -0.69 5.50
C GLY A 85 4.70 0.12 5.12
N GLN A 86 5.90 -0.42 5.34
CA GLN A 86 7.13 0.21 4.89
C GLN A 86 7.29 0.11 3.36
N LEU A 87 6.82 -0.98 2.76
CA LEU A 87 6.79 -1.13 1.29
C LEU A 87 5.94 -0.03 0.65
N VAL A 88 4.71 0.19 1.16
CA VAL A 88 3.83 1.27 0.69
C VAL A 88 4.45 2.65 0.87
N TRP A 89 5.10 2.89 2.01
CA TRP A 89 5.80 4.14 2.28
C TRP A 89 6.87 4.45 1.23
N ASN A 90 7.69 3.46 0.89
CA ASN A 90 8.76 3.62 -0.10
C ASN A 90 8.21 3.88 -1.51
N MET A 91 7.03 3.36 -1.84
CA MET A 91 6.36 3.59 -3.13
C MET A 91 5.84 5.02 -3.31
N ALA A 92 5.87 5.86 -2.27
CA ALA A 92 5.44 7.26 -2.37
C ALA A 92 6.25 8.09 -3.38
N THR A 93 7.45 7.65 -3.73
CA THR A 93 8.31 8.33 -4.71
C THR A 93 8.01 7.97 -6.17
N ALA A 94 7.19 6.95 -6.42
CA ALA A 94 6.82 6.54 -7.77
C ALA A 94 6.02 7.62 -8.50
N ARG A 95 6.34 7.87 -9.77
CA ARG A 95 5.68 8.88 -10.60
C ARG A 95 4.38 8.40 -11.24
N GLY A 96 4.19 7.10 -11.30
CA GLY A 96 3.02 6.48 -11.89
C GLY A 96 2.92 4.99 -11.56
N VAL A 97 1.81 4.38 -11.99
CA VAL A 97 1.49 2.98 -11.72
C VAL A 97 2.57 2.03 -12.27
N ASP A 98 3.15 2.34 -13.42
CA ASP A 98 4.14 1.47 -14.07
C ASP A 98 5.47 1.41 -13.31
N GLU A 99 5.82 2.42 -12.53
CA GLU A 99 7.04 2.42 -11.73
C GLU A 99 6.92 1.54 -10.48
N LEU A 100 5.71 1.21 -10.03
CA LEU A 100 5.49 0.44 -8.80
C LEU A 100 6.09 -0.96 -8.86
N GLU A 101 6.18 -1.56 -10.03
CA GLU A 101 6.74 -2.91 -10.20
C GLU A 101 8.21 -2.98 -9.77
N SER A 102 8.97 -1.89 -9.93
CA SER A 102 10.36 -1.82 -9.51
C SER A 102 10.57 -1.95 -8.00
N PHE A 103 9.55 -1.67 -7.19
CA PHE A 103 9.57 -1.83 -5.73
C PHE A 103 9.21 -3.24 -5.27
N LEU A 104 8.71 -4.09 -6.17
CA LEU A 104 8.22 -5.43 -5.86
C LEU A 104 9.29 -6.51 -6.04
N ASN A 105 10.56 -6.11 -5.92
CA ASN A 105 11.68 -7.02 -5.87
C ASN A 105 11.93 -7.46 -4.40
N GLU A 106 12.46 -8.67 -4.21
CA GLU A 106 12.84 -9.18 -2.88
C GLU A 106 11.67 -9.26 -1.87
N LEU A 107 10.57 -9.88 -2.26
CA LEU A 107 9.36 -10.01 -1.44
C LEU A 107 9.39 -11.14 -0.41
N ASP A 108 10.40 -12.00 -0.39
CA ASP A 108 10.50 -13.20 0.44
C ASP A 108 10.30 -12.97 1.95
N HIS A 109 10.56 -11.74 2.40
CA HIS A 109 10.43 -11.35 3.81
C HIS A 109 9.07 -10.69 4.14
N TYR A 110 8.20 -10.52 3.15
CA TYR A 110 6.89 -9.91 3.37
C TYR A 110 5.79 -10.99 3.50
N PRO A 111 4.88 -10.84 4.47
CA PRO A 111 3.65 -11.62 4.49
C PRO A 111 2.79 -11.34 3.26
N ALA A 112 1.90 -12.26 2.89
CA ALA A 112 0.99 -12.12 1.76
C ALA A 112 0.17 -10.83 1.78
N PHE A 113 -0.04 -10.23 0.60
CA PHE A 113 -0.79 -8.98 0.42
C PHE A 113 -1.37 -8.87 -0.99
N THR A 114 -2.33 -7.96 -1.14
CA THR A 114 -2.74 -7.40 -2.43
C THR A 114 -2.35 -5.92 -2.45
N LEU A 115 -1.69 -5.49 -3.51
CA LEU A 115 -1.30 -4.10 -3.75
C LEU A 115 -2.10 -3.54 -4.91
N ALA A 116 -2.59 -2.32 -4.76
CA ALA A 116 -3.25 -1.56 -5.81
C ALA A 116 -2.51 -0.25 -6.05
N GLY A 117 -2.12 0.00 -7.29
CA GLY A 117 -1.67 1.31 -7.79
C GLY A 117 -2.77 1.90 -8.66
N ILE A 118 -3.23 3.10 -8.35
CA ILE A 118 -4.36 3.74 -9.01
C ILE A 118 -3.98 5.18 -9.35
N SER A 119 -4.22 5.57 -10.60
CA SER A 119 -4.09 6.95 -11.06
C SER A 119 -5.37 7.44 -11.73
N GLY A 120 -5.42 8.68 -12.17
CA GLY A 120 -6.54 9.21 -12.93
C GLY A 120 -6.79 8.48 -14.26
N GLU A 121 -5.79 7.80 -14.80
CA GLU A 121 -5.83 7.18 -16.13
C GLU A 121 -5.86 5.66 -16.10
N ASN A 122 -5.11 5.05 -15.17
CA ASN A 122 -4.93 3.60 -15.12
C ASN A 122 -4.85 3.05 -13.70
N GLU A 123 -4.99 1.75 -13.58
CA GLU A 123 -4.74 0.98 -12.37
C GLU A 123 -4.02 -0.31 -12.68
N ARG A 124 -3.25 -0.80 -11.70
CA ARG A 124 -2.67 -2.15 -11.68
C ARG A 124 -2.79 -2.76 -10.30
N PHE A 125 -2.91 -4.07 -10.27
CA PHE A 125 -2.98 -4.86 -9.06
C PHE A 125 -1.90 -5.92 -9.08
N TRP A 126 -1.31 -6.16 -7.91
CA TRP A 126 -0.35 -7.24 -7.69
C TRP A 126 -0.80 -8.03 -6.48
N GLU A 127 -0.67 -9.30 -6.58
CA GLU A 127 -1.00 -10.24 -5.52
C GLU A 127 0.26 -11.05 -5.16
N TRP A 128 0.76 -10.84 -3.93
CA TRP A 128 1.82 -11.61 -3.34
C TRP A 128 1.23 -12.65 -2.40
N ASN A 129 1.47 -13.93 -2.65
CA ASN A 129 0.93 -15.02 -1.83
C ASN A 129 1.93 -15.54 -0.78
N GLY A 130 3.15 -14.97 -0.70
CA GLY A 130 4.26 -15.44 0.13
C GLY A 130 5.30 -16.25 -0.63
N GLU A 131 5.04 -16.61 -1.89
CA GLU A 131 5.93 -17.40 -2.77
C GLU A 131 6.01 -16.82 -4.18
N GLU A 132 4.89 -16.39 -4.72
CA GLU A 132 4.76 -15.84 -6.08
C GLU A 132 4.07 -14.49 -6.10
N LEU A 133 4.53 -13.62 -6.99
CA LEU A 133 3.90 -12.37 -7.37
C LEU A 133 3.11 -12.56 -8.67
N ARG A 134 1.84 -12.12 -8.66
CA ARG A 134 0.93 -12.18 -9.82
C ARG A 134 0.34 -10.81 -10.11
#